data_f4e62170c4e4e74703cdd90c012661af
#
_entry.id   f4e62170c4e4e74703cdd90c012661af
#
_cell.length_a   1.000
_cell.length_b   1.000
_cell.length_c   1.000
_cell.angle_alpha   90.00
_cell.angle_beta   90.00
_cell.angle_gamma   90.00
#
_symmetry.space_group_name_H-M   'P 1'
#
loop_
_entity.id
_entity.type
_entity.pdbx_description
1 polymer ?
#
loop_
_entity_poly.entity_id
_entity_poly.type
_entity_poly.pdbx_seq_one_letter_code
_entity_poly.pdbx_strand_id
1 'polypeptide(L)'
;MKITKIETIALRDSKNGYGETVVRVHTDEGATGIGQAESPSLVIDAVIRNSEGLEGLLAGEDPTQVQRLWQKMYNHTGLYGRRGVTIAAIGAVETALWDLAGKALGKPVHELVWRSFTTTKVEAEPRRSVTPYATVYPSGENIAQLKRRVSDAARR
;
A
#
# COMPACT_ATOMS: atom_id res chain seq x y z
N MET A 1 14.44 11.77 -10.23
CA MET A 1 14.00 11.16 -8.96
C MET A 1 14.33 9.68 -9.00
N LYS A 2 15.07 9.16 -8.02
CA LYS A 2 15.49 7.76 -7.92
C LYS A 2 15.20 7.24 -6.51
N ILE A 3 14.78 5.98 -6.40
CA ILE A 3 14.58 5.32 -5.11
C ILE A 3 15.93 5.12 -4.42
N THR A 4 16.03 5.54 -3.15
CA THR A 4 17.27 5.42 -2.37
C THR A 4 17.14 4.46 -1.19
N LYS A 5 15.94 4.34 -0.61
CA LYS A 5 15.70 3.52 0.58
C LYS A 5 14.23 3.14 0.69
N ILE A 6 13.96 1.96 1.24
CA ILE A 6 12.61 1.56 1.67
C ILE A 6 12.64 1.27 3.16
N GLU A 7 11.88 2.02 3.93
CA GLU A 7 11.80 1.92 5.38
C GLU A 7 10.49 1.26 5.82
N THR A 8 10.56 0.39 6.80
CA THR A 8 9.42 -0.25 7.43
C THR A 8 9.22 0.28 8.84
N ILE A 9 8.02 0.72 9.18
CA ILE A 9 7.67 1.32 10.47
C ILE A 9 6.53 0.50 11.07
N ALA A 10 6.80 -0.14 12.21
CA ALA A 10 5.78 -0.90 12.92
C ALA A 10 4.78 0.05 13.60
N LEU A 11 3.50 -0.11 13.28
CA LEU A 11 2.42 0.49 14.05
C LEU A 11 1.92 -0.56 15.05
N ARG A 12 2.06 -0.27 16.33
CA ARG A 12 1.52 -1.13 17.38
C ARG A 12 0.09 -0.72 17.68
N ASP A 13 -0.88 -1.50 17.25
CA ASP A 13 -2.21 -1.44 17.84
C ASP A 13 -2.22 -2.27 19.11
N SER A 14 -2.34 -1.59 20.26
CA SER A 14 -2.41 -2.24 21.58
C SER A 14 -3.73 -2.99 21.82
N LYS A 15 -4.74 -2.83 20.97
CA LYS A 15 -6.10 -3.35 21.25
C LYS A 15 -6.43 -4.65 20.53
N ASN A 16 -5.90 -4.89 19.34
CA ASN A 16 -6.34 -6.01 18.50
C ASN A 16 -5.26 -7.05 18.19
N GLY A 17 -4.01 -6.84 18.59
CA GLY A 17 -2.92 -7.82 18.38
C GLY A 17 -2.47 -7.99 16.92
N TYR A 18 -3.13 -7.36 15.97
CA TYR A 18 -2.73 -7.33 14.57
C TYR A 18 -1.72 -6.20 14.35
N GLY A 19 -0.53 -6.56 13.88
CA GLY A 19 0.49 -5.58 13.53
C GLY A 19 0.17 -4.96 12.17
N GLU A 20 0.20 -3.64 12.11
CA GLU A 20 0.22 -2.90 10.86
C GLU A 20 1.62 -2.38 10.60
N THR A 21 2.00 -2.35 9.34
CA THR A 21 3.31 -1.85 8.91
C THR A 21 3.13 -0.72 7.92
N VAL A 22 3.65 0.44 8.25
CA VAL A 22 3.83 1.52 7.28
C VAL A 22 5.13 1.28 6.52
N VAL A 23 5.05 1.38 5.20
CA VAL A 23 6.20 1.35 4.30
C VAL A 23 6.42 2.75 3.76
N ARG A 24 7.65 3.26 3.87
CA ARG A 24 8.04 4.56 3.34
C ARG A 24 9.14 4.38 2.30
N VAL A 25 8.90 4.85 1.10
CA VAL A 25 9.87 4.87 0.00
C VAL A 25 10.51 6.26 -0.06
N HIS A 26 11.83 6.32 -0.02
CA HIS A 26 12.61 7.56 -0.08
C HIS A 26 13.27 7.72 -1.46
N THR A 27 13.48 8.97 -1.86
CA THR A 27 14.12 9.32 -3.12
C THR A 27 15.33 10.26 -2.92
N ASP A 28 16.20 10.31 -3.91
CA ASP A 28 17.37 11.20 -3.97
C ASP A 28 17.00 12.69 -4.01
N GLU A 29 15.77 13.03 -4.36
CA GLU A 29 15.25 14.41 -4.37
C GLU A 29 14.54 14.78 -3.06
N GLY A 30 14.58 13.92 -2.03
CA GLY A 30 13.95 14.14 -0.73
C GLY A 30 12.45 13.89 -0.69
N ALA A 31 11.81 13.57 -1.81
CA ALA A 31 10.41 13.17 -1.82
C ALA A 31 10.25 11.79 -1.18
N THR A 32 9.14 11.58 -0.48
CA THR A 32 8.80 10.29 0.14
C THR A 32 7.38 9.88 -0.21
N GLY A 33 7.17 8.58 -0.40
CA GLY A 33 5.85 7.97 -0.55
C GLY A 33 5.53 7.03 0.59
N ILE A 34 4.26 6.87 0.91
CA ILE A 34 3.77 6.08 2.03
C ILE A 34 2.78 5.03 1.53
N GLY A 35 2.98 3.79 2.00
CA GLY A 35 2.04 2.69 1.85
C GLY A 35 1.87 1.93 3.15
N GLN A 36 0.95 0.97 3.18
CA GLN A 36 0.65 0.19 4.37
C GLN A 36 0.46 -1.29 4.02
N ALA A 37 0.89 -2.17 4.91
CA ALA A 37 0.58 -3.58 4.91
C ALA A 37 -0.12 -3.99 6.20
N GLU A 38 -1.21 -4.71 6.10
CA GLU A 38 -1.90 -5.33 7.23
C GLU A 38 -1.19 -6.66 7.58
N SER A 39 0.03 -6.52 8.12
CA SER A 39 0.88 -7.64 8.52
C SER A 39 1.93 -7.18 9.52
N PRO A 40 2.44 -8.07 10.39
CA PRO A 40 3.50 -7.74 11.34
C PRO A 40 4.75 -7.20 10.64
N SER A 41 5.31 -6.13 11.17
CA SER A 41 6.45 -5.43 10.58
C SER A 41 7.68 -6.30 10.35
N LEU A 42 7.95 -7.25 11.24
CA LEU A 42 9.07 -8.18 11.10
C LEU A 42 9.00 -9.01 9.82
N VAL A 43 7.78 -9.46 9.46
CA VAL A 43 7.58 -10.30 8.25
C VAL A 43 7.62 -9.45 6.98
N ILE A 44 7.07 -8.24 7.02
CA ILE A 44 7.14 -7.28 5.91
C ILE A 44 8.60 -6.83 5.70
N ASP A 45 9.30 -6.51 6.78
CA ASP A 45 10.71 -6.11 6.75
C ASP A 45 11.60 -7.22 6.16
N ALA A 46 11.33 -8.47 6.50
CA ALA A 46 12.05 -9.61 5.95
C ALA A 46 11.88 -9.75 4.43
N VAL A 47 10.74 -9.38 3.86
CA VAL A 47 10.55 -9.37 2.40
C VAL A 47 11.22 -8.16 1.75
N ILE A 48 11.20 -7.01 2.43
CA ILE A 48 11.67 -5.74 1.83
C ILE A 48 13.17 -5.58 1.96
N ARG A 49 13.77 -5.82 3.15
CA ARG A 49 15.12 -5.40 3.48
C ARG A 49 16.15 -6.51 3.63
N ASN A 50 15.84 -7.75 3.26
CA ASN A 50 16.88 -8.79 3.17
C ASN A 50 17.83 -8.53 1.97
N SER A 51 18.94 -9.27 1.89
CA SER A 51 19.97 -9.09 0.85
C SER A 51 19.44 -9.24 -0.59
N GLU A 52 18.36 -9.97 -0.78
CA GLU A 52 17.67 -10.17 -2.07
C GLU A 52 16.28 -9.54 -2.08
N GLY A 53 16.01 -8.62 -1.15
CA GLY A 53 14.71 -8.02 -0.92
C GLY A 53 14.35 -6.93 -1.92
N LEU A 54 13.13 -6.41 -1.74
CA LEU A 54 12.56 -5.40 -2.63
C LEU A 54 13.33 -4.08 -2.59
N GLU A 55 13.97 -3.71 -1.49
CA GLU A 55 14.78 -2.49 -1.38
C GLU A 55 15.96 -2.52 -2.36
N GLY A 56 16.76 -3.57 -2.33
CA GLY A 56 17.89 -3.75 -3.27
C GLY A 56 17.44 -3.83 -4.72
N LEU A 57 16.32 -4.53 -4.96
CA LEU A 57 15.71 -4.68 -6.28
C LEU A 57 15.30 -3.33 -6.90
N LEU A 58 14.82 -2.40 -6.08
CA LEU A 58 14.24 -1.11 -6.51
C LEU A 58 15.21 0.07 -6.38
N ALA A 59 16.37 -0.11 -5.75
CA ALA A 59 17.36 0.96 -5.59
C ALA A 59 17.78 1.53 -6.96
N GLY A 60 17.77 2.85 -7.09
CA GLY A 60 18.09 3.57 -8.31
C GLY A 60 17.00 3.59 -9.40
N GLU A 61 15.87 2.90 -9.18
CA GLU A 61 14.73 2.92 -10.09
C GLU A 61 13.94 4.23 -10.02
N ASP A 62 13.23 4.56 -11.09
CA ASP A 62 12.30 5.68 -11.14
C ASP A 62 10.96 5.29 -10.50
N PRO A 63 10.57 5.87 -9.36
CA PRO A 63 9.35 5.51 -8.64
C PRO A 63 8.06 5.82 -9.40
N THR A 64 8.10 6.66 -10.45
CA THR A 64 6.91 6.97 -11.27
C THR A 64 6.52 5.84 -12.21
N GLN A 65 7.40 4.87 -12.43
CA GLN A 65 7.17 3.70 -13.28
C GLN A 65 6.44 2.57 -12.53
N VAL A 66 5.36 2.90 -11.84
CA VAL A 66 4.70 2.03 -10.84
C VAL A 66 4.38 0.65 -11.38
N GLN A 67 3.72 0.53 -12.53
CA GLN A 67 3.33 -0.76 -13.11
C GLN A 67 4.53 -1.63 -13.48
N ARG A 68 5.58 -1.02 -14.05
CA ARG A 68 6.82 -1.73 -14.38
C ARG A 68 7.51 -2.24 -13.12
N LEU A 69 7.55 -1.41 -12.07
CA LEU A 69 8.18 -1.80 -10.79
C LEU A 69 7.35 -2.87 -10.08
N TRP A 70 6.02 -2.79 -10.12
CA TRP A 70 5.16 -3.86 -9.61
C TRP A 70 5.48 -5.20 -10.29
N GLN A 71 5.53 -5.22 -11.62
CA GLN A 71 5.86 -6.43 -12.38
C GLN A 71 7.25 -6.96 -12.03
N LYS A 72 8.23 -6.05 -11.84
CA LYS A 72 9.59 -6.40 -11.43
C LYS A 72 9.60 -7.08 -10.06
N MET A 73 8.90 -6.51 -9.06
CA MET A 73 8.75 -7.10 -7.73
C MET A 73 8.05 -8.47 -7.79
N TYR A 74 6.95 -8.56 -8.52
CA TYR A 74 6.16 -9.78 -8.64
C TYR A 74 6.94 -10.93 -9.28
N ASN A 75 7.72 -10.65 -10.30
CA ASN A 75 8.56 -11.66 -10.96
C ASN A 75 9.71 -12.10 -10.06
N HIS A 76 10.38 -11.16 -9.40
CA HIS A 76 11.50 -11.43 -8.49
C HIS A 76 11.10 -12.32 -7.33
N THR A 77 9.94 -12.07 -6.73
CA THR A 77 9.45 -12.84 -5.57
C THR A 77 8.75 -14.15 -5.92
N GLY A 78 8.80 -14.57 -7.16
CA GLY A 78 8.07 -15.76 -7.64
C GLY A 78 8.34 -17.05 -6.85
N LEU A 79 9.56 -17.21 -6.33
CA LEU A 79 9.97 -18.36 -5.50
C LEU A 79 9.60 -18.19 -4.01
N TYR A 80 9.33 -16.96 -3.54
CA TYR A 80 8.96 -16.69 -2.15
C TYR A 80 7.47 -16.88 -1.89
N GLY A 81 6.69 -17.08 -2.94
CA GLY A 81 5.24 -17.22 -2.90
C GLY A 81 4.51 -16.01 -3.49
N ARG A 82 3.35 -16.29 -4.07
CA ARG A 82 2.52 -15.31 -4.77
C ARG A 82 1.25 -14.95 -4.02
N ARG A 83 1.24 -15.17 -2.71
CA ARG A 83 0.10 -14.91 -1.81
C ARG A 83 0.61 -14.51 -0.42
N GLY A 84 -0.28 -13.98 0.40
CA GLY A 84 0.01 -13.63 1.79
C GLY A 84 1.05 -12.53 1.91
N VAL A 85 2.04 -12.73 2.79
CA VAL A 85 3.00 -11.70 3.19
C VAL A 85 3.76 -11.07 2.04
N THR A 86 4.18 -11.86 1.06
CA THR A 86 4.93 -11.36 -0.11
C THR A 86 4.09 -10.35 -0.90
N ILE A 87 2.83 -10.68 -1.18
CA ILE A 87 1.92 -9.77 -1.89
C ILE A 87 1.55 -8.56 -1.03
N ALA A 88 1.41 -8.74 0.30
CA ALA A 88 1.18 -7.62 1.21
C ALA A 88 2.36 -6.62 1.19
N ALA A 89 3.60 -7.12 1.18
CA ALA A 89 4.79 -6.28 1.06
C ALA A 89 4.85 -5.55 -0.30
N ILE A 90 4.60 -6.26 -1.41
CA ILE A 90 4.54 -5.66 -2.75
C ILE A 90 3.47 -4.57 -2.81
N GLY A 91 2.26 -4.85 -2.31
CA GLY A 91 1.15 -3.90 -2.30
C GLY A 91 1.45 -2.64 -1.48
N ALA A 92 2.12 -2.78 -0.33
CA ALA A 92 2.54 -1.64 0.48
C ALA A 92 3.58 -0.78 -0.25
N VAL A 93 4.58 -1.39 -0.90
CA VAL A 93 5.55 -0.66 -1.72
C VAL A 93 4.87 0.00 -2.92
N GLU A 94 4.00 -0.71 -3.63
CA GLU A 94 3.23 -0.17 -4.76
C GLU A 94 2.41 1.04 -4.35
N THR A 95 1.70 0.98 -3.22
CA THR A 95 0.93 2.12 -2.70
C THR A 95 1.83 3.33 -2.44
N ALA A 96 3.03 3.12 -1.88
CA ALA A 96 4.01 4.18 -1.69
C ALA A 96 4.53 4.75 -3.02
N LEU A 97 4.69 3.92 -4.05
CA LEU A 97 5.08 4.37 -5.39
C LEU A 97 3.97 5.21 -6.04
N TRP A 98 2.70 4.84 -5.90
CA TRP A 98 1.57 5.66 -6.37
C TRP A 98 1.51 7.01 -5.66
N ASP A 99 1.77 7.06 -4.34
CA ASP A 99 1.86 8.31 -3.59
C ASP A 99 3.00 9.20 -4.10
N LEU A 100 4.18 8.63 -4.37
CA LEU A 100 5.30 9.36 -5.00
C LEU A 100 4.95 9.86 -6.39
N ALA A 101 4.34 9.02 -7.23
CA ALA A 101 3.94 9.42 -8.57
C ALA A 101 2.92 10.56 -8.54
N GLY A 102 1.95 10.50 -7.61
CA GLY A 102 0.99 11.57 -7.39
C GLY A 102 1.64 12.89 -7.01
N LYS A 103 2.59 12.86 -6.07
CA LYS A 103 3.36 14.02 -5.63
C LYS A 103 4.22 14.60 -6.75
N ALA A 104 4.94 13.74 -7.48
CA ALA A 104 5.81 14.17 -8.60
C ALA A 104 5.03 14.81 -9.75
N LEU A 105 3.83 14.33 -10.04
CA LEU A 105 3.01 14.81 -11.14
C LEU A 105 1.99 15.88 -10.71
N GLY A 106 1.91 16.22 -9.41
CA GLY A 106 0.93 17.15 -8.85
C GLY A 106 -0.51 16.71 -9.09
N LYS A 107 -0.77 15.38 -9.08
CA LYS A 107 -2.09 14.80 -9.36
C LYS A 107 -2.54 13.85 -8.29
N PRO A 108 -3.84 13.80 -7.97
CA PRO A 108 -4.40 12.80 -7.09
C PRO A 108 -4.19 11.39 -7.66
N VAL A 109 -3.89 10.43 -6.77
CA VAL A 109 -3.63 9.04 -7.18
C VAL A 109 -4.79 8.42 -7.96
N HIS A 110 -6.05 8.73 -7.61
CA HIS A 110 -7.22 8.19 -8.32
C HIS A 110 -7.26 8.59 -9.79
N GLU A 111 -6.77 9.78 -10.16
CA GLU A 111 -6.66 10.19 -11.56
C GLU A 111 -5.57 9.43 -12.30
N LEU A 112 -4.43 9.17 -11.64
CA LEU A 112 -3.33 8.41 -12.23
C LEU A 112 -3.72 6.95 -12.46
N VAL A 113 -4.35 6.33 -11.46
CA VAL A 113 -4.86 4.96 -11.55
C VAL A 113 -5.90 4.84 -12.64
N TRP A 114 -6.88 5.76 -12.70
CA TRP A 114 -7.88 5.78 -13.75
C TRP A 114 -7.25 5.80 -15.15
N ARG A 115 -6.29 6.69 -15.39
CA ARG A 115 -5.61 6.81 -16.68
C ARG A 115 -4.77 5.58 -17.03
N SER A 116 -4.17 4.94 -16.03
CA SER A 116 -3.30 3.78 -16.22
C SER A 116 -4.04 2.51 -16.61
N PHE A 117 -5.30 2.37 -16.19
CA PHE A 117 -6.10 1.15 -16.44
C PHE A 117 -7.24 1.36 -17.46
N THR A 118 -7.46 2.58 -17.91
CA THR A 118 -8.47 2.85 -18.94
C THR A 118 -7.84 2.75 -20.32
N THR A 119 -8.04 1.62 -21.00
CA THR A 119 -7.48 1.33 -22.33
C THR A 119 -8.32 1.90 -23.47
N THR A 120 -9.54 2.33 -23.21
CA THR A 120 -10.45 2.93 -24.19
C THR A 120 -10.47 4.44 -24.04
N LYS A 121 -10.69 5.16 -25.14
CA LYS A 121 -11.01 6.60 -25.15
C LYS A 121 -12.38 6.83 -24.50
N VAL A 122 -12.50 6.50 -23.21
CA VAL A 122 -13.70 6.80 -22.45
C VAL A 122 -13.58 8.27 -22.04
N GLU A 123 -14.46 9.09 -22.56
CA GLU A 123 -14.64 10.50 -22.16
C GLU A 123 -15.12 10.66 -20.72
N ALA A 124 -15.26 9.55 -19.99
CA ALA A 124 -15.71 9.54 -18.61
C ALA A 124 -14.62 10.07 -17.67
N GLU A 125 -14.96 11.08 -16.90
CA GLU A 125 -14.13 11.59 -15.81
C GLU A 125 -14.01 10.54 -14.67
N PRO A 126 -12.87 10.49 -13.96
CA PRO A 126 -12.74 9.64 -12.79
C PRO A 126 -13.77 10.01 -11.73
N ARG A 127 -14.35 9.03 -11.06
CA ARG A 127 -15.30 9.30 -9.97
C ARG A 127 -14.64 10.12 -8.86
N ARG A 128 -15.28 11.21 -8.48
CA ARG A 128 -14.81 12.12 -7.41
C ARG A 128 -15.35 11.74 -6.03
N SER A 129 -16.32 10.86 -5.97
CA SER A 129 -16.91 10.38 -4.72
C SER A 129 -17.21 8.89 -4.81
N VAL A 130 -17.05 8.20 -3.69
CA VAL A 130 -17.39 6.79 -3.51
C VAL A 130 -18.19 6.64 -2.22
N THR A 131 -19.12 5.70 -2.19
CA THR A 131 -19.80 5.32 -0.95
C THR A 131 -18.88 4.35 -0.20
N PRO A 132 -18.35 4.73 0.98
CA PRO A 132 -17.54 3.82 1.78
C PRO A 132 -18.42 2.73 2.41
N TYR A 133 -17.82 1.62 2.73
CA TYR A 133 -18.40 0.64 3.64
C TYR A 133 -17.50 0.48 4.87
N ALA A 134 -18.10 0.18 6.01
CA ALA A 134 -17.35 -0.07 7.24
C ALA A 134 -17.26 -1.59 7.49
N THR A 135 -16.06 -2.09 7.65
CA THR A 135 -15.84 -3.46 8.13
C THR A 135 -15.80 -3.44 9.66
N VAL A 136 -16.66 -4.23 10.29
CA VAL A 136 -16.73 -4.33 11.75
C VAL A 136 -16.44 -5.77 12.16
N TYR A 137 -15.28 -5.99 12.82
CA TYR A 137 -14.93 -7.28 13.36
C TYR A 137 -15.40 -7.41 14.83
N PRO A 138 -15.99 -8.53 15.22
CA PRO A 138 -16.25 -8.80 16.64
C PRO A 138 -14.94 -8.84 17.43
N SER A 139 -14.84 -8.10 18.52
CA SER A 139 -13.65 -7.98 19.38
C SER A 139 -13.92 -8.41 20.83
N GLY A 140 -14.70 -9.46 21.00
CA GLY A 140 -15.07 -9.99 22.33
C GLY A 140 -16.25 -9.28 22.99
N GLU A 141 -16.84 -8.28 22.34
CA GLU A 141 -18.07 -7.63 22.81
C GLU A 141 -19.30 -8.52 22.67
N ASN A 142 -20.32 -8.24 23.49
CA ASN A 142 -21.63 -8.88 23.35
C ASN A 142 -22.42 -8.35 22.14
N ILE A 143 -23.47 -9.08 21.74
CA ILE A 143 -24.28 -8.76 20.56
C ILE A 143 -24.87 -7.33 20.61
N ALA A 144 -25.28 -6.84 21.79
CA ALA A 144 -25.85 -5.50 21.94
C ALA A 144 -24.81 -4.41 21.66
N GLN A 145 -23.58 -4.60 22.13
CA GLN A 145 -22.46 -3.69 21.87
C GLN A 145 -22.06 -3.72 20.38
N LEU A 146 -21.98 -4.91 19.77
CA LEU A 146 -21.70 -5.05 18.33
C LEU A 146 -22.76 -4.35 17.48
N LYS A 147 -24.05 -4.53 17.79
CA LYS A 147 -25.15 -3.84 17.10
C LYS A 147 -25.03 -2.32 17.19
N ARG A 148 -24.66 -1.76 18.36
CA ARG A 148 -24.42 -0.32 18.50
C ARG A 148 -23.28 0.15 17.60
N ARG A 149 -22.12 -0.54 17.61
CA ARG A 149 -20.98 -0.20 16.75
C ARG A 149 -21.34 -0.20 15.26
N VAL A 150 -22.10 -1.20 14.82
CA VAL A 150 -22.56 -1.27 13.41
C VAL A 150 -23.48 -0.10 13.10
N SER A 151 -24.44 0.20 13.99
CA SER A 151 -25.36 1.34 13.80
C SER A 151 -24.63 2.68 13.78
N ASP A 152 -23.61 2.86 14.62
CA ASP A 152 -22.82 4.09 14.66
C ASP A 152 -21.94 4.25 13.42
N ALA A 153 -21.38 3.15 12.90
CA ALA A 153 -20.63 3.15 11.65
C ALA A 153 -21.52 3.48 10.44
N ALA A 154 -22.76 3.01 10.42
CA ALA A 154 -23.70 3.28 9.33
C ALA A 154 -24.26 4.72 9.29
N ARG A 155 -24.07 5.51 10.37
CA ARG A 155 -24.53 6.91 10.47
C ARG A 155 -23.45 7.94 10.10
N ARG A 156 -22.22 7.52 9.89
CA ARG A 156 -21.09 8.36 9.50
C ARG A 156 -20.88 8.38 7.99
#